data_61f1c50219cdb4310550a08d90d0377e
#
_entry.id   61f1c50219cdb4310550a08d90d0377e
#
_cell.length_a   1.000
_cell.length_b   1.000
_cell.length_c   1.000
_cell.angle_alpha   90.00
_cell.angle_beta   90.00
_cell.angle_gamma   90.00
#
_symmetry.space_group_name_H-M   'P 1'
#
loop_
_entity.id
_entity.type
_entity.pdbx_description
1 polymer ?
#
loop_
_entity_poly.entity_id
_entity_poly.type
_entity_poly.pdbx_seq_one_letter_code
_entity_poly.pdbx_strand_id
1 'polypeptide(L)'
;QQHKAIHSFPTRRSSDLQLIITVVTYVACYRIVGRSYLWISIFLYCFLFFNMELNMMRQGLALSFVLLGFSYLLDHKLKGYFICILVGFLFHKSVIFALVFLPGVYWKNLRYSKYIVIGSLAFLMFFSIALNFITSWGFFSKYDAYSEGGNYSGTFSYSEFILRALFLLCIYFLCSNKKKDIHFYQMFALFVCEFVLNLLQIKSAFAGRLGLPIYILYLVYLPYYCMINISTWKIKKSNTVLLLFVVF
;
A
#
# COMPACT_ATOMS: atom_id res chain seq x y z
N GLN A 1 -22.58 18.58 -22.64
CA GLN A 1 -22.79 17.19 -23.08
C GLN A 1 -22.35 16.26 -21.96
N GLN A 2 -23.33 15.75 -21.22
CA GLN A 2 -23.10 14.73 -20.19
C GLN A 2 -22.70 13.44 -20.90
N HIS A 3 -21.42 13.04 -20.79
CA HIS A 3 -21.01 11.69 -21.11
C HIS A 3 -21.75 10.73 -20.17
N LYS A 4 -22.80 10.10 -20.66
CA LYS A 4 -23.36 8.90 -20.03
C LYS A 4 -22.23 7.90 -19.90
N ALA A 5 -21.73 7.72 -18.68
CA ALA A 5 -20.88 6.59 -18.35
C ALA A 5 -21.73 5.33 -18.62
N ILE A 6 -21.51 4.71 -19.77
CA ILE A 6 -22.02 3.38 -20.06
C ILE A 6 -21.28 2.48 -19.08
N HIS A 7 -21.96 2.07 -18.01
CA HIS A 7 -21.51 0.98 -17.16
C HIS A 7 -21.51 -0.30 -18.03
N SER A 8 -20.45 -0.47 -18.81
CA SER A 8 -20.19 -1.72 -19.48
C SER A 8 -19.94 -2.77 -18.41
N PHE A 9 -20.78 -3.78 -18.36
CA PHE A 9 -20.51 -5.00 -17.59
C PHE A 9 -19.08 -5.45 -17.83
N PRO A 10 -18.38 -5.95 -16.79
CA PRO A 10 -17.01 -6.42 -16.95
C PRO A 10 -16.94 -7.39 -18.12
N THR A 11 -16.16 -7.02 -19.13
CA THR A 11 -15.91 -7.91 -20.27
C THR A 11 -15.17 -9.15 -19.75
N ARG A 12 -15.27 -10.30 -20.48
CA ARG A 12 -14.59 -11.56 -20.11
C ARG A 12 -13.11 -11.35 -19.74
N ARG A 13 -12.41 -10.46 -20.43
CA ARG A 13 -11.02 -10.08 -20.13
C ARG A 13 -10.84 -9.40 -18.76
N SER A 14 -11.81 -8.65 -18.28
CA SER A 14 -11.72 -7.98 -16.96
C SER A 14 -11.93 -8.96 -15.82
N SER A 15 -12.82 -9.96 -15.98
CA SER A 15 -12.99 -11.01 -14.97
C SER A 15 -11.75 -11.92 -14.87
N ASP A 16 -11.10 -12.24 -15.99
CA ASP A 16 -9.88 -13.05 -16.00
C ASP A 16 -8.73 -12.31 -15.27
N LEU A 17 -8.56 -11.02 -15.53
CA LEU A 17 -7.56 -10.21 -14.80
C LEU A 17 -7.86 -10.13 -13.31
N GLN A 18 -9.12 -9.93 -12.93
CA GLN A 18 -9.52 -9.89 -11.52
C GLN A 18 -9.25 -11.24 -10.83
N LEU A 19 -9.48 -12.34 -11.49
CA LEU A 19 -9.14 -13.67 -10.97
C LEU A 19 -7.63 -13.78 -10.71
N ILE A 20 -6.79 -13.36 -11.66
CA ILE A 20 -5.33 -13.41 -11.50
C ILE A 20 -4.90 -12.53 -10.32
N ILE A 21 -5.41 -11.30 -10.20
CA ILE A 21 -5.13 -10.39 -9.10
C ILE A 21 -5.45 -11.06 -7.76
N THR A 22 -6.67 -11.60 -7.64
CA THR A 22 -7.14 -12.26 -6.42
C THR A 22 -6.28 -13.46 -6.04
N VAL A 23 -5.95 -14.32 -7.02
CA VAL A 23 -5.11 -15.52 -6.79
C VAL A 23 -3.70 -15.12 -6.37
N VAL A 24 -3.07 -14.16 -7.06
CA VAL A 24 -1.70 -13.72 -6.73
C VAL A 24 -1.68 -13.06 -5.34
N THR A 25 -2.66 -12.22 -5.01
CA THR A 25 -2.80 -11.61 -3.69
C THR A 25 -3.01 -12.67 -2.60
N TYR A 26 -3.88 -13.66 -2.85
CA TYR A 26 -4.10 -14.77 -1.93
C TYR A 26 -2.82 -15.54 -1.64
N VAL A 27 -2.08 -15.93 -2.68
CA VAL A 27 -0.79 -16.66 -2.55
C VAL A 27 0.22 -15.82 -1.75
N ALA A 28 0.31 -14.53 -2.04
CA ALA A 28 1.22 -13.62 -1.33
C ALA A 28 0.86 -13.51 0.16
N CYS A 29 -0.43 -13.29 0.48
CA CYS A 29 -0.91 -13.24 1.86
C CYS A 29 -0.66 -14.57 2.58
N TYR A 30 -0.99 -15.71 1.95
CA TYR A 30 -0.75 -17.03 2.54
C TYR A 30 0.73 -17.26 2.88
N ARG A 31 1.64 -16.84 2.02
CA ARG A 31 3.09 -16.96 2.25
C ARG A 31 3.59 -16.12 3.42
N ILE A 32 3.01 -14.93 3.64
CA ILE A 32 3.48 -13.98 4.66
C ILE A 32 2.84 -14.25 6.02
N VAL A 33 1.50 -14.35 6.07
CA VAL A 33 0.77 -14.45 7.35
C VAL A 33 0.42 -15.88 7.75
N GLY A 34 0.56 -16.84 6.82
CA GLY A 34 0.23 -18.24 7.05
C GLY A 34 -1.29 -18.49 7.13
N ARG A 35 -1.65 -19.77 7.27
CA ARG A 35 -3.06 -20.21 7.26
C ARG A 35 -3.90 -19.59 8.39
N SER A 36 -3.30 -19.39 9.55
CA SER A 36 -4.04 -18.96 10.76
C SER A 36 -4.61 -17.54 10.65
N TYR A 37 -3.96 -16.64 9.92
CA TYR A 37 -4.34 -15.23 9.82
C TYR A 37 -4.80 -14.82 8.41
N LEU A 38 -4.77 -15.75 7.48
CA LEU A 38 -5.12 -15.52 6.08
C LEU A 38 -6.54 -14.94 5.92
N TRP A 39 -7.50 -15.40 6.71
CA TRP A 39 -8.89 -14.93 6.64
C TRP A 39 -9.02 -13.43 6.91
N ILE A 40 -8.19 -12.87 7.81
CA ILE A 40 -8.17 -11.42 8.09
C ILE A 40 -7.60 -10.67 6.89
N SER A 41 -6.50 -11.18 6.30
CA SER A 41 -5.91 -10.57 5.10
C SER A 41 -6.91 -10.55 3.94
N ILE A 42 -7.67 -11.63 3.75
CA ILE A 42 -8.69 -11.70 2.70
C ILE A 42 -9.86 -10.76 3.00
N PHE A 43 -10.30 -10.67 4.25
CA PHE A 43 -11.32 -9.70 4.65
C PHE A 43 -10.86 -8.27 4.35
N LEU A 44 -9.63 -7.90 4.75
CA LEU A 44 -9.06 -6.59 4.46
C LEU A 44 -8.93 -6.35 2.95
N TYR A 45 -8.53 -7.37 2.18
CA TYR A 45 -8.46 -7.28 0.73
C TYR A 45 -9.81 -6.94 0.12
N CYS A 46 -10.86 -7.67 0.48
CA CYS A 46 -12.21 -7.41 -0.01
C CYS A 46 -12.69 -6.01 0.34
N PHE A 47 -12.38 -5.54 1.54
CA PHE A 47 -12.84 -4.25 2.04
C PHE A 47 -12.05 -3.06 1.45
N LEU A 48 -10.72 -3.17 1.37
CA LEU A 48 -9.84 -2.03 1.03
C LEU A 48 -9.48 -1.98 -0.46
N PHE A 49 -9.25 -3.13 -1.08
CA PHE A 49 -8.61 -3.21 -2.39
C PHE A 49 -9.52 -3.70 -3.50
N PHE A 50 -10.45 -4.59 -3.22
CA PHE A 50 -11.26 -5.22 -4.25
C PHE A 50 -12.01 -4.22 -5.11
N ASN A 51 -12.71 -3.24 -4.50
CA ASN A 51 -13.43 -2.20 -5.23
C ASN A 51 -12.48 -1.25 -5.99
N MET A 52 -11.32 -0.92 -5.39
CA MET A 52 -10.30 -0.12 -6.05
C MET A 52 -9.73 -0.83 -7.28
N GLU A 53 -9.48 -2.12 -7.18
CA GLU A 53 -8.92 -2.93 -8.26
C GLU A 53 -9.89 -3.12 -9.43
N LEU A 54 -11.19 -3.23 -9.17
CA LEU A 54 -12.22 -3.24 -10.23
C LEU A 54 -12.16 -1.97 -11.10
N ASN A 55 -11.84 -0.83 -10.49
CA ASN A 55 -11.73 0.44 -11.20
C ASN A 55 -10.35 0.64 -11.85
N MET A 56 -9.30 0.04 -11.29
CA MET A 56 -7.89 0.23 -11.69
C MET A 56 -7.15 -1.11 -11.88
N MET A 57 -7.69 -2.01 -12.71
CA MET A 57 -7.20 -3.40 -12.84
C MET A 57 -5.71 -3.52 -13.12
N ARG A 58 -5.13 -2.67 -14.00
CA ARG A 58 -3.69 -2.71 -14.29
C ARG A 58 -2.85 -2.39 -13.05
N GLN A 59 -3.33 -1.46 -12.23
CA GLN A 59 -2.67 -1.10 -10.99
C GLN A 59 -2.86 -2.18 -9.94
N GLY A 60 -4.06 -2.76 -9.82
CA GLY A 60 -4.32 -3.90 -8.94
C GLY A 60 -3.42 -5.10 -9.24
N LEU A 61 -3.28 -5.45 -10.53
CA LEU A 61 -2.36 -6.51 -10.95
C LEU A 61 -0.91 -6.18 -10.56
N ALA A 62 -0.48 -4.95 -10.78
CA ALA A 62 0.84 -4.51 -10.41
C ALA A 62 1.08 -4.60 -8.89
N LEU A 63 0.10 -4.20 -8.07
CA LEU A 63 0.17 -4.28 -6.61
C LEU A 63 0.17 -5.72 -6.09
N SER A 64 -0.59 -6.63 -6.70
CA SER A 64 -0.56 -8.05 -6.33
C SER A 64 0.84 -8.66 -6.52
N PHE A 65 1.54 -8.29 -7.61
CA PHE A 65 2.94 -8.67 -7.80
C PHE A 65 3.90 -7.99 -6.83
N VAL A 66 3.64 -6.74 -6.41
CA VAL A 66 4.41 -6.09 -5.33
C VAL A 66 4.30 -6.90 -4.04
N LEU A 67 3.09 -7.30 -3.66
CA LEU A 67 2.88 -8.08 -2.44
C LEU A 67 3.54 -9.47 -2.52
N LEU A 68 3.44 -10.14 -3.67
CA LEU A 68 4.13 -11.40 -3.92
C LEU A 68 5.65 -11.22 -3.88
N GLY A 69 6.18 -10.17 -4.51
CA GLY A 69 7.59 -9.81 -4.44
C GLY A 69 8.05 -9.58 -3.01
N PHE A 70 7.25 -8.85 -2.22
CA PHE A 70 7.55 -8.62 -0.82
C PHE A 70 7.64 -9.94 -0.02
N SER A 71 6.82 -10.95 -0.31
CA SER A 71 6.96 -12.27 0.30
C SER A 71 8.31 -12.93 0.00
N TYR A 72 8.82 -12.79 -1.23
CA TYR A 72 10.16 -13.27 -1.58
C TYR A 72 11.27 -12.45 -0.90
N LEU A 73 11.06 -11.15 -0.72
CA LEU A 73 12.01 -10.29 -0.03
C LEU A 73 12.16 -10.70 1.45
N LEU A 74 11.07 -11.03 2.12
CA LEU A 74 11.09 -11.56 3.50
C LEU A 74 11.82 -12.91 3.60
N ASP A 75 11.70 -13.75 2.56
CA ASP A 75 12.46 -15.01 2.45
C ASP A 75 13.94 -14.80 2.04
N HIS A 76 14.42 -13.55 1.93
CA HIS A 76 15.75 -13.18 1.42
C HIS A 76 16.04 -13.65 -0.01
N LYS A 77 15.00 -13.88 -0.83
CA LYS A 77 15.10 -14.32 -2.23
C LYS A 77 15.04 -13.14 -3.20
N LEU A 78 16.14 -12.38 -3.29
CA LEU A 78 16.20 -11.15 -4.10
C LEU A 78 15.82 -11.35 -5.57
N LYS A 79 16.23 -12.47 -6.20
CA LYS A 79 15.87 -12.76 -7.60
C LYS A 79 14.35 -12.80 -7.78
N GLY A 80 13.63 -13.51 -6.90
CA GLY A 80 12.17 -13.58 -6.95
C GLY A 80 11.53 -12.21 -6.73
N TYR A 81 12.05 -11.42 -5.80
CA TYR A 81 11.59 -10.05 -5.57
C TYR A 81 11.71 -9.20 -6.82
N PHE A 82 12.91 -9.12 -7.42
CA PHE A 82 13.13 -8.30 -8.62
C PHE A 82 12.31 -8.75 -9.82
N ILE A 83 12.11 -10.05 -10.01
CA ILE A 83 11.22 -10.57 -11.07
C ILE A 83 9.79 -10.08 -10.85
N CYS A 84 9.26 -10.18 -9.63
CA CYS A 84 7.91 -9.72 -9.33
C CYS A 84 7.78 -8.19 -9.52
N ILE A 85 8.76 -7.40 -9.07
CA ILE A 85 8.76 -5.94 -9.27
C ILE A 85 8.84 -5.59 -10.76
N LEU A 86 9.66 -6.29 -11.53
CA LEU A 86 9.75 -6.10 -12.98
C LEU A 86 8.42 -6.39 -13.67
N VAL A 87 7.79 -7.53 -13.36
CA VAL A 87 6.47 -7.88 -13.90
C VAL A 87 5.44 -6.82 -13.51
N GLY A 88 5.38 -6.43 -12.23
CA GLY A 88 4.47 -5.37 -11.78
C GLY A 88 4.70 -4.03 -12.50
N PHE A 89 5.96 -3.66 -12.72
CA PHE A 89 6.34 -2.42 -13.41
C PHE A 89 5.86 -2.38 -14.87
N LEU A 90 5.81 -3.51 -15.57
CA LEU A 90 5.25 -3.60 -16.92
C LEU A 90 3.76 -3.20 -16.97
N PHE A 91 3.03 -3.44 -15.90
CA PHE A 91 1.63 -3.06 -15.79
C PHE A 91 1.43 -1.64 -15.26
N HIS A 92 2.23 -1.24 -14.26
CA HIS A 92 2.10 0.08 -13.64
C HIS A 92 3.42 0.64 -13.10
N LYS A 93 3.83 1.81 -13.59
CA LYS A 93 5.13 2.42 -13.29
C LYS A 93 5.35 2.76 -11.81
N SER A 94 4.28 3.05 -11.03
CA SER A 94 4.41 3.37 -9.60
C SER A 94 4.99 2.24 -8.77
N VAL A 95 5.01 1.01 -9.28
CA VAL A 95 5.64 -0.16 -8.63
C VAL A 95 7.11 0.05 -8.33
N ILE A 96 7.80 0.94 -9.05
CA ILE A 96 9.21 1.26 -8.77
C ILE A 96 9.42 1.73 -7.33
N PHE A 97 8.41 2.37 -6.71
CA PHE A 97 8.46 2.77 -5.30
C PHE A 97 8.53 1.60 -4.33
N ALA A 98 8.18 0.38 -4.75
CA ALA A 98 8.36 -0.80 -3.92
C ALA A 98 9.84 -1.08 -3.62
N LEU A 99 10.79 -0.55 -4.40
CA LEU A 99 12.22 -0.68 -4.12
C LEU A 99 12.61 -0.11 -2.73
N VAL A 100 11.79 0.77 -2.16
CA VAL A 100 11.97 1.28 -0.79
C VAL A 100 11.90 0.18 0.28
N PHE A 101 11.35 -1.01 -0.06
CA PHE A 101 11.31 -2.14 0.88
C PHE A 101 12.68 -2.81 1.09
N LEU A 102 13.58 -2.72 0.10
CA LEU A 102 14.92 -3.34 0.19
C LEU A 102 15.69 -2.88 1.44
N PRO A 103 15.90 -1.57 1.63
CA PRO A 103 16.58 -1.11 2.83
C PRO A 103 15.78 -1.43 4.10
N GLY A 104 14.44 -1.42 4.05
CA GLY A 104 13.58 -1.75 5.20
C GLY A 104 13.74 -3.19 5.70
N VAL A 105 14.07 -4.13 4.82
CA VAL A 105 14.27 -5.55 5.19
C VAL A 105 15.73 -5.86 5.50
N TYR A 106 16.69 -5.28 4.74
CA TYR A 106 18.11 -5.63 4.84
C TYR A 106 18.89 -4.78 5.83
N TRP A 107 18.54 -3.49 5.98
CA TRP A 107 19.28 -2.61 6.88
C TRP A 107 18.67 -2.60 8.28
N LYS A 108 19.23 -3.39 9.16
CA LYS A 108 18.85 -3.42 10.58
C LYS A 108 19.39 -2.18 11.33
N ASN A 109 19.01 -0.98 10.88
CA ASN A 109 19.46 0.28 11.47
C ASN A 109 18.28 1.24 11.69
N LEU A 110 18.07 1.67 12.93
CA LEU A 110 17.04 2.65 13.31
C LEU A 110 17.21 4.00 12.60
N ARG A 111 18.44 4.36 12.19
CA ARG A 111 18.68 5.60 11.43
C ARG A 111 17.92 5.61 10.12
N TYR A 112 17.76 4.44 9.47
CA TYR A 112 16.99 4.32 8.24
C TYR A 112 15.54 4.78 8.38
N SER A 113 14.86 4.40 9.49
CA SER A 113 13.48 4.83 9.78
C SER A 113 13.37 6.36 9.85
N LYS A 114 14.33 7.01 10.48
CA LYS A 114 14.38 8.49 10.57
C LYS A 114 14.56 9.12 9.20
N TYR A 115 15.45 8.58 8.37
CA TYR A 115 15.66 9.11 7.01
C TYR A 115 14.46 8.94 6.09
N ILE A 116 13.70 7.84 6.20
CA ILE A 116 12.45 7.67 5.46
C ILE A 116 11.44 8.74 5.86
N VAL A 117 11.22 8.96 7.15
CA VAL A 117 10.26 9.95 7.64
C VAL A 117 10.70 11.37 7.22
N ILE A 118 11.96 11.73 7.46
CA ILE A 118 12.49 13.05 7.07
C ILE A 118 12.40 13.25 5.55
N GLY A 119 12.78 12.23 4.77
CA GLY A 119 12.70 12.26 3.31
C GLY A 119 11.27 12.40 2.80
N SER A 120 10.30 11.73 3.43
CA SER A 120 8.89 11.85 3.04
C SER A 120 8.32 13.24 3.37
N LEU A 121 8.70 13.83 4.51
CA LEU A 121 8.31 15.19 4.86
C LEU A 121 8.97 16.23 3.94
N ALA A 122 10.27 16.06 3.63
CA ALA A 122 10.94 16.91 2.65
C ALA A 122 10.29 16.80 1.27
N PHE A 123 9.94 15.59 0.83
CA PHE A 123 9.23 15.38 -0.42
C PHE A 123 7.86 16.06 -0.43
N LEU A 124 7.12 16.05 0.70
CA LEU A 124 5.87 16.80 0.84
C LEU A 124 6.08 18.29 0.59
N MET A 125 7.13 18.89 1.17
CA MET A 125 7.41 20.32 1.06
C MET A 125 7.84 20.71 -0.37
N PHE A 126 8.66 19.89 -1.01
CA PHE A 126 9.23 20.18 -2.33
C PHE A 126 8.45 19.55 -3.50
N PHE A 127 7.34 18.88 -3.23
CA PHE A 127 6.60 18.13 -4.25
C PHE A 127 6.16 19.01 -5.42
N SER A 128 5.59 20.19 -5.16
CA SER A 128 5.13 21.09 -6.23
C SER A 128 6.31 21.58 -7.08
N ILE A 129 7.44 21.87 -6.48
CA ILE A 129 8.67 22.30 -7.19
C ILE A 129 9.18 21.13 -8.04
N ALA A 130 9.27 19.93 -7.49
CA ALA A 130 9.70 18.73 -8.19
C ALA A 130 8.77 18.39 -9.36
N LEU A 131 7.45 18.50 -9.17
CA LEU A 131 6.47 18.24 -10.20
C LEU A 131 6.62 19.24 -11.36
N ASN A 132 6.68 20.54 -11.06
CA ASN A 132 6.87 21.59 -12.06
C ASN A 132 8.19 21.42 -12.81
N PHE A 133 9.27 21.02 -12.13
CA PHE A 133 10.56 20.74 -12.77
C PHE A 133 10.46 19.53 -13.72
N ILE A 134 9.81 18.45 -13.30
CA ILE A 134 9.63 17.24 -14.13
C ILE A 134 8.76 17.55 -15.35
N THR A 135 7.66 18.30 -15.18
CA THR A 135 6.75 18.64 -16.27
C THR A 135 7.36 19.62 -17.26
N SER A 136 8.29 20.50 -16.81
CA SER A 136 9.02 21.40 -17.73
C SER A 136 9.91 20.64 -18.73
N TRP A 137 10.25 19.38 -18.45
CA TRP A 137 10.94 18.52 -19.41
C TRP A 137 9.91 17.94 -20.39
N GLY A 138 9.98 18.31 -21.65
CA GLY A 138 8.99 17.97 -22.68
C GLY A 138 8.57 16.49 -22.78
N PHE A 139 9.44 15.55 -22.36
CA PHE A 139 9.12 14.13 -22.24
C PHE A 139 8.00 13.82 -21.23
N PHE A 140 7.77 14.71 -20.29
CA PHE A 140 6.82 14.53 -19.18
C PHE A 140 5.61 15.47 -19.28
N SER A 141 5.44 16.21 -20.37
CA SER A 141 4.31 17.17 -20.58
C SER A 141 2.93 16.55 -20.36
N LYS A 142 2.77 15.24 -20.61
CA LYS A 142 1.51 14.52 -20.29
C LYS A 142 1.15 14.52 -18.80
N TYR A 143 2.09 14.86 -17.91
CA TYR A 143 1.84 14.98 -16.48
C TYR A 143 1.39 16.38 -16.06
N ASP A 144 1.36 17.36 -16.97
CA ASP A 144 0.84 18.71 -16.71
C ASP A 144 -0.61 18.68 -16.24
N ALA A 145 -1.39 17.70 -16.74
CA ALA A 145 -2.76 17.47 -16.28
C ALA A 145 -2.89 17.13 -14.78
N TYR A 146 -1.79 16.73 -14.13
CA TYR A 146 -1.73 16.41 -12.69
C TYR A 146 -1.13 17.55 -11.86
N SER A 147 -0.68 18.65 -12.48
CA SER A 147 -0.20 19.84 -11.80
C SER A 147 -1.36 20.66 -11.20
N GLU A 148 -1.03 21.62 -10.35
CA GLU A 148 -2.04 22.52 -9.77
C GLU A 148 -2.78 23.27 -10.88
N GLY A 149 -4.11 23.09 -10.94
CA GLY A 149 -4.96 23.67 -11.99
C GLY A 149 -5.20 22.77 -13.23
N GLY A 150 -4.58 21.60 -13.29
CA GLY A 150 -4.84 20.61 -14.34
C GLY A 150 -6.12 19.82 -14.12
N ASN A 151 -6.58 19.11 -15.16
CA ASN A 151 -7.83 18.32 -15.15
C ASN A 151 -7.85 17.18 -14.12
N TYR A 152 -6.71 16.79 -13.55
CA TYR A 152 -6.53 15.78 -12.52
C TYR A 152 -5.93 16.37 -11.24
N SER A 153 -6.27 17.63 -10.92
CA SER A 153 -6.01 18.23 -9.62
C SER A 153 -6.60 17.34 -8.53
N GLY A 154 -5.89 17.20 -7.42
CA GLY A 154 -6.19 16.17 -6.43
C GLY A 154 -7.58 16.34 -5.81
N THR A 155 -8.22 15.24 -5.55
CA THR A 155 -9.42 15.15 -4.71
C THR A 155 -9.01 14.48 -3.40
N PHE A 156 -9.13 15.20 -2.30
CA PHE A 156 -8.82 14.66 -0.98
C PHE A 156 -10.02 13.91 -0.43
N SER A 157 -9.82 12.64 -0.09
CA SER A 157 -10.82 11.82 0.59
C SER A 157 -10.57 11.79 2.09
N TYR A 158 -11.38 12.52 2.85
CA TYR A 158 -11.29 12.55 4.32
C TYR A 158 -11.49 11.16 4.93
N SER A 159 -12.37 10.33 4.36
CA SER A 159 -12.64 8.96 4.84
C SER A 159 -11.41 8.06 4.70
N GLU A 160 -10.74 8.10 3.54
CA GLU A 160 -9.48 7.35 3.34
C GLU A 160 -8.37 7.83 4.27
N PHE A 161 -8.26 9.13 4.48
CA PHE A 161 -7.26 9.71 5.37
C PHE A 161 -7.48 9.26 6.82
N ILE A 162 -8.72 9.32 7.32
CA ILE A 162 -9.07 8.87 8.67
C ILE A 162 -8.81 7.37 8.81
N LEU A 163 -9.19 6.56 7.82
CA LEU A 163 -8.96 5.12 7.83
C LEU A 163 -7.47 4.77 7.94
N ARG A 164 -6.62 5.45 7.17
CA ARG A 164 -5.15 5.27 7.21
C ARG A 164 -4.55 5.71 8.54
N ALA A 165 -5.03 6.83 9.11
CA ALA A 165 -4.64 7.27 10.44
C ALA A 165 -5.01 6.22 11.51
N LEU A 166 -6.22 5.67 11.45
CA LEU A 166 -6.66 4.61 12.34
C LEU A 166 -5.78 3.35 12.21
N PHE A 167 -5.42 2.94 10.99
CA PHE A 167 -4.50 1.80 10.80
C PHE A 167 -3.13 2.04 11.41
N LEU A 168 -2.56 3.23 11.24
CA LEU A 168 -1.29 3.60 11.87
C LEU A 168 -1.39 3.52 13.39
N LEU A 169 -2.45 4.08 13.97
CA LEU A 169 -2.70 4.03 15.41
C LEU A 169 -2.89 2.58 15.89
N CYS A 170 -3.67 1.78 15.17
CA CYS A 170 -3.86 0.36 15.48
C CYS A 170 -2.53 -0.39 15.49
N ILE A 171 -1.70 -0.25 14.46
CA ILE A 171 -0.40 -0.91 14.39
C ILE A 171 0.51 -0.46 15.55
N TYR A 172 0.53 0.86 15.84
CA TYR A 172 1.40 1.40 16.88
C TYR A 172 0.98 0.98 18.31
N PHE A 173 -0.33 1.09 18.63
CA PHE A 173 -0.83 0.81 19.99
C PHE A 173 -1.07 -0.66 20.24
N LEU A 174 -1.54 -1.41 19.24
CA LEU A 174 -1.76 -2.85 19.40
C LEU A 174 -0.45 -3.63 19.42
N CYS A 175 0.63 -3.15 18.83
CA CYS A 175 1.92 -3.81 18.94
C CYS A 175 2.52 -3.60 20.34
N SER A 176 2.71 -4.71 21.09
CA SER A 176 3.33 -4.67 22.41
C SER A 176 4.75 -4.09 22.35
N ASN A 177 5.10 -3.24 23.31
CA ASN A 177 6.43 -2.63 23.39
C ASN A 177 7.58 -3.65 23.39
N LYS A 178 7.36 -4.85 23.92
CA LYS A 178 8.34 -5.95 23.90
C LYS A 178 8.61 -6.51 22.49
N LYS A 179 7.73 -6.26 21.52
CA LYS A 179 7.81 -6.75 20.14
C LYS A 179 8.12 -5.64 19.12
N LYS A 180 8.27 -4.41 19.59
CA LYS A 180 8.70 -3.27 18.76
C LYS A 180 10.22 -3.34 18.55
N ASP A 181 10.63 -4.23 17.67
CA ASP A 181 12.01 -4.37 17.22
C ASP A 181 12.39 -3.38 16.11
N ILE A 182 13.61 -3.46 15.64
CA ILE A 182 14.11 -2.62 14.55
C ILE A 182 13.24 -2.78 13.28
N HIS A 183 12.81 -4.00 12.98
CA HIS A 183 11.97 -4.28 11.81
C HIS A 183 10.61 -3.60 11.93
N PHE A 184 10.00 -3.63 13.12
CA PHE A 184 8.75 -2.90 13.39
C PHE A 184 8.89 -1.42 13.06
N TYR A 185 9.93 -0.75 13.60
CA TYR A 185 10.12 0.69 13.38
C TYR A 185 10.41 1.03 11.91
N GLN A 186 11.09 0.16 11.19
CA GLN A 186 11.34 0.34 9.77
C GLN A 186 10.06 0.24 8.94
N MET A 187 9.23 -0.77 9.20
CA MET A 187 7.94 -0.92 8.52
C MET A 187 6.96 0.18 8.92
N PHE A 188 6.94 0.55 10.18
CA PHE A 188 6.12 1.67 10.65
C PHE A 188 6.50 3.00 9.99
N ALA A 189 7.80 3.26 9.78
CA ALA A 189 8.27 4.44 9.05
C ALA A 189 7.80 4.43 7.58
N LEU A 190 7.71 3.26 6.93
CA LEU A 190 7.13 3.15 5.59
C LEU A 190 5.64 3.49 5.58
N PHE A 191 4.88 3.03 6.57
CA PHE A 191 3.46 3.39 6.69
C PHE A 191 3.26 4.89 6.97
N VAL A 192 4.14 5.51 7.77
CA VAL A 192 4.14 6.97 7.95
C VAL A 192 4.45 7.67 6.61
N CYS A 193 5.41 7.17 5.84
CA CYS A 193 5.71 7.69 4.51
C CYS A 193 4.49 7.57 3.58
N GLU A 194 3.80 6.45 3.57
CA GLU A 194 2.58 6.24 2.80
C GLU A 194 1.48 7.24 3.21
N PHE A 195 1.28 7.44 4.51
CA PHE A 195 0.33 8.41 5.03
C PHE A 195 0.65 9.84 4.57
N VAL A 196 1.93 10.22 4.58
CA VAL A 196 2.39 11.52 4.07
C VAL A 196 2.16 11.63 2.56
N LEU A 197 2.43 10.57 1.78
CA LEU A 197 2.14 10.54 0.34
C LEU A 197 0.64 10.66 0.05
N ASN A 198 -0.21 10.11 0.92
CA ASN A 198 -1.66 10.29 0.81
C ASN A 198 -2.08 11.75 1.00
N LEU A 199 -1.45 12.51 1.90
CA LEU A 199 -1.69 13.95 2.03
C LEU A 199 -1.40 14.72 0.74
N LEU A 200 -0.44 14.27 -0.06
CA LEU A 200 -0.12 14.90 -1.34
C LEU A 200 -1.25 14.75 -2.38
N GLN A 201 -2.25 13.90 -2.15
CA GLN A 201 -3.44 13.84 -3.01
C GLN A 201 -4.21 15.17 -3.05
N ILE A 202 -4.07 16.01 -2.04
CA ILE A 202 -4.63 17.39 -2.05
C ILE A 202 -4.10 18.17 -3.26
N LYS A 203 -2.83 17.96 -3.59
CA LYS A 203 -2.14 18.67 -4.68
C LYS A 203 -2.22 17.94 -6.01
N SER A 204 -2.16 16.61 -6.00
CA SER A 204 -2.15 15.80 -7.21
C SER A 204 -2.64 14.38 -6.95
N ALA A 205 -3.63 13.93 -7.74
CA ALA A 205 -4.12 12.54 -7.71
C ALA A 205 -3.01 11.51 -8.02
N PHE A 206 -1.96 11.92 -8.73
CA PHE A 206 -0.80 11.06 -9.00
C PHE A 206 -0.03 10.71 -7.73
N ALA A 207 0.12 11.65 -6.82
CA ALA A 207 0.90 11.43 -5.59
C ALA A 207 0.33 10.31 -4.72
N GLY A 208 -1.00 10.19 -4.61
CA GLY A 208 -1.62 9.09 -3.87
C GLY A 208 -1.29 7.72 -4.46
N ARG A 209 -1.10 7.63 -5.78
CA ARG A 209 -0.72 6.37 -6.43
C ARG A 209 0.70 5.92 -6.11
N LEU A 210 1.59 6.83 -5.70
CA LEU A 210 2.95 6.51 -5.28
C LEU A 210 2.98 5.76 -3.94
N GLY A 211 2.01 6.03 -3.06
CA GLY A 211 1.87 5.35 -1.77
C GLY A 211 1.28 3.94 -1.85
N LEU A 212 0.55 3.60 -2.91
CA LEU A 212 -0.19 2.33 -3.01
C LEU A 212 0.69 1.07 -2.88
N PRO A 213 1.94 1.01 -3.39
CA PRO A 213 2.85 -0.12 -3.14
C PRO A 213 3.12 -0.35 -1.65
N ILE A 214 3.11 0.69 -0.83
CA ILE A 214 3.27 0.57 0.63
C ILE A 214 1.92 0.26 1.26
N TYR A 215 0.84 0.88 0.79
CA TYR A 215 -0.51 0.69 1.30
C TYR A 215 -0.96 -0.77 1.26
N ILE A 216 -0.63 -1.52 0.21
CA ILE A 216 -1.00 -2.95 0.10
C ILE A 216 -0.39 -3.80 1.22
N LEU A 217 0.70 -3.38 1.86
CA LEU A 217 1.32 -4.10 2.97
C LEU A 217 0.43 -4.11 4.23
N TYR A 218 -0.59 -3.22 4.34
CA TYR A 218 -1.57 -3.31 5.43
C TYR A 218 -2.29 -4.66 5.45
N LEU A 219 -2.48 -5.32 4.29
CA LEU A 219 -3.09 -6.65 4.19
C LEU A 219 -2.37 -7.71 5.01
N VAL A 220 -1.08 -7.54 5.23
CA VAL A 220 -0.25 -8.53 5.91
C VAL A 220 0.26 -8.05 7.27
N TYR A 221 0.60 -6.77 7.40
CA TYR A 221 1.14 -6.25 8.65
C TYR A 221 0.06 -5.97 9.70
N LEU A 222 -1.12 -5.51 9.29
CA LEU A 222 -2.21 -5.30 10.24
C LEU A 222 -2.64 -6.62 10.92
N PRO A 223 -2.93 -7.72 10.18
CA PRO A 223 -3.18 -9.02 10.80
C PRO A 223 -2.00 -9.51 11.65
N TYR A 224 -0.79 -9.39 11.14
CA TYR A 224 0.41 -9.88 11.83
C TYR A 224 0.60 -9.18 13.18
N TYR A 225 0.59 -7.85 13.24
CA TYR A 225 0.82 -7.11 14.49
C TYR A 225 -0.38 -7.15 15.42
N CYS A 226 -1.61 -7.11 14.92
CA CYS A 226 -2.80 -7.23 15.77
C CYS A 226 -2.89 -8.60 16.43
N MET A 227 -2.65 -9.69 15.68
CA MET A 227 -2.88 -11.04 16.17
C MET A 227 -1.75 -11.59 17.03
N ILE A 228 -0.50 -11.21 16.79
CA ILE A 228 0.62 -11.55 17.68
C ILE A 228 0.37 -11.01 19.09
N ASN A 229 -0.29 -9.86 19.22
CA ASN A 229 -0.63 -9.29 20.52
C ASN A 229 -1.84 -9.94 21.18
N ILE A 230 -2.86 -10.29 20.39
CA ILE A 230 -4.03 -10.99 20.91
C ILE A 230 -3.66 -12.35 21.49
N SER A 231 -2.64 -13.04 20.96
CA SER A 231 -2.14 -14.29 21.54
C SER A 231 -1.48 -14.09 22.91
N THR A 232 -1.00 -12.89 23.22
CA THR A 232 -0.41 -12.53 24.53
C THR A 232 -1.42 -11.92 25.50
N TRP A 233 -2.51 -11.36 25.00
CA TRP A 233 -3.65 -11.00 25.82
C TRP A 233 -4.48 -12.28 25.97
N LYS A 234 -4.71 -12.74 27.18
CA LYS A 234 -5.57 -13.90 27.51
C LYS A 234 -7.05 -13.68 27.11
N ILE A 235 -7.29 -12.99 25.97
CA ILE A 235 -8.62 -12.73 25.42
C ILE A 235 -9.04 -14.00 24.69
N LYS A 236 -10.13 -14.61 25.13
CA LYS A 236 -10.77 -15.76 24.48
C LYS A 236 -10.98 -15.45 22.98
N LYS A 237 -10.71 -16.43 22.10
CA LYS A 237 -10.90 -16.33 20.63
C LYS A 237 -12.19 -15.67 20.17
N SER A 238 -13.28 -15.76 20.96
CA SER A 238 -14.58 -15.17 20.64
C SER A 238 -14.58 -13.63 20.61
N ASN A 239 -13.70 -12.97 21.38
CA ASN A 239 -13.66 -11.52 21.46
C ASN A 239 -12.79 -10.87 20.37
N THR A 240 -12.02 -11.66 19.63
CA THR A 240 -11.17 -11.19 18.54
C THR A 240 -12.00 -10.69 17.35
N VAL A 241 -13.10 -11.39 17.06
CA VAL A 241 -14.05 -10.99 16.01
C VAL A 241 -14.75 -9.68 16.40
N LEU A 242 -15.10 -9.54 17.69
CA LEU A 242 -15.75 -8.33 18.21
C LEU A 242 -14.81 -7.11 18.12
N LEU A 243 -13.50 -7.29 18.39
CA LEU A 243 -12.51 -6.21 18.32
C LEU A 243 -12.29 -5.73 16.88
N LEU A 244 -12.37 -6.63 15.91
CA LEU A 244 -12.34 -6.26 14.49
C LEU A 244 -13.63 -5.51 14.09
N PHE A 245 -14.79 -5.89 14.60
CA PHE A 245 -16.06 -5.17 14.36
C PHE A 245 -16.14 -3.79 15.03
N VAL A 246 -15.37 -3.54 16.09
CA VAL A 246 -15.31 -2.24 16.77
C VAL A 246 -14.32 -1.29 16.07
N VAL A 247 -13.35 -1.84 15.34
CA VAL A 247 -12.32 -1.06 14.60
C VAL A 247 -12.76 -0.76 13.15
N PHE A 248 -13.78 -1.48 12.63
CA PHE A 248 -14.38 -1.29 11.31
C PHE A 248 -15.87 -1.01 11.40
#